data_6173734d4bb4ec165731141559d914a4
#
_entry.id   6173734d4bb4ec165731141559d914a4
#
_cell.length_a   1.000
_cell.length_b   1.000
_cell.length_c   1.000
_cell.angle_alpha   90.00
_cell.angle_beta   90.00
_cell.angle_gamma   90.00
#
_symmetry.space_group_name_H-M   'P 1'
#
loop_
_entity.id
_entity.type
_entity.pdbx_description
1 polymer ?
#
loop_
_entity_poly.entity_id
_entity_poly.type
_entity_poly.pdbx_seq_one_letter_code
_entity_poly.pdbx_strand_id
1 'polypeptide(L)'
;MFVWHWVQQHRLLSVVALALIMMSCAGGTAWALVFRTVSSPVGFREALRMYRKEQAGKMLTSLRNHLPAPGVYTYRTTGGESLSLVGVARTFPSSTSMIVADGRCATVSWVPITQHTETTTFCNAPNGALTVPKLVTDESIAGTASKSTINCPASTYLLPPAARPGQRWVATCSQVSPAEKIMLAGQALGQSTMRVGGRAVSVTHTRLTFTFTGAAEQGTNPIDFWILPSSGLIVREKETVAVTQSGVRYAENMETTLTGLSPAR
;
A
#
# COMPACT_ATOMS: atom_id res chain seq x y z
N MET A 1 -6.18 16.57 50.36
CA MET A 1 -6.50 16.52 48.92
C MET A 1 -5.49 15.69 48.08
N PHE A 2 -4.44 15.13 48.66
CA PHE A 2 -3.35 14.43 47.96
C PHE A 2 -3.55 12.90 47.83
N VAL A 3 -4.41 12.29 48.61
CA VAL A 3 -4.57 10.84 48.68
C VAL A 3 -5.45 10.30 47.53
N TRP A 4 -6.31 11.12 46.93
CA TRP A 4 -7.26 10.66 45.88
C TRP A 4 -6.61 10.50 44.52
N HIS A 5 -5.56 11.25 44.20
CA HIS A 5 -4.81 11.12 42.94
C HIS A 5 -3.96 9.84 42.90
N TRP A 6 -3.43 9.42 44.03
CA TRP A 6 -2.60 8.20 44.12
C TRP A 6 -3.41 6.92 43.88
N VAL A 7 -4.68 6.90 44.32
CA VAL A 7 -5.58 5.74 44.16
C VAL A 7 -6.06 5.56 42.69
N GLN A 8 -6.17 6.62 41.92
CA GLN A 8 -6.57 6.51 40.51
C GLN A 8 -5.42 6.00 39.61
N GLN A 9 -4.18 6.40 39.87
CA GLN A 9 -3.03 5.90 39.12
C GLN A 9 -2.78 4.40 39.38
N HIS A 10 -3.00 3.93 40.58
CA HIS A 10 -2.84 2.50 40.91
C HIS A 10 -3.98 1.61 40.41
N ARG A 11 -5.18 2.13 40.18
CA ARG A 11 -6.28 1.36 39.57
C ARG A 11 -6.03 0.97 38.13
N LEU A 12 -5.41 1.85 37.33
CA LEU A 12 -5.02 1.51 35.95
C LEU A 12 -3.90 0.46 35.91
N LEU A 13 -2.90 0.58 36.79
CA LEU A 13 -1.83 -0.42 36.90
C LEU A 13 -2.33 -1.76 37.43
N SER A 14 -3.32 -1.75 38.33
CA SER A 14 -3.92 -2.98 38.87
C SER A 14 -4.80 -3.68 37.85
N VAL A 15 -5.53 -2.96 36.99
CA VAL A 15 -6.34 -3.55 35.91
C VAL A 15 -5.43 -4.16 34.83
N VAL A 16 -4.34 -3.50 34.48
CA VAL A 16 -3.35 -4.05 33.53
C VAL A 16 -2.63 -5.26 34.11
N ALA A 17 -2.26 -5.23 35.40
CA ALA A 17 -1.63 -6.35 36.07
C ALA A 17 -2.60 -7.55 36.21
N LEU A 18 -3.89 -7.31 36.53
CA LEU A 18 -4.91 -8.39 36.58
C LEU A 18 -5.18 -8.96 35.18
N ALA A 19 -5.22 -8.14 34.13
CA ALA A 19 -5.35 -8.63 32.76
C ALA A 19 -4.15 -9.49 32.35
N LEU A 20 -2.92 -9.10 32.74
CA LEU A 20 -1.71 -9.90 32.50
C LEU A 20 -1.68 -11.20 33.31
N ILE A 21 -2.18 -11.22 34.54
CA ILE A 21 -2.24 -12.43 35.39
C ILE A 21 -3.36 -13.38 34.94
N MET A 22 -4.50 -12.88 34.49
CA MET A 22 -5.55 -13.72 33.91
C MET A 22 -5.14 -14.32 32.57
N MET A 23 -4.29 -13.66 31.78
CA MET A 23 -3.69 -14.20 30.56
C MET A 23 -2.67 -15.32 30.84
N SER A 24 -1.97 -15.32 31.96
CA SER A 24 -0.97 -16.34 32.30
C SER A 24 -1.55 -17.65 32.83
N CYS A 25 -2.80 -17.68 33.29
CA CYS A 25 -3.45 -18.88 33.86
C CYS A 25 -4.31 -19.66 32.85
N ALA A 26 -4.67 -19.09 31.68
CA ALA A 26 -5.40 -19.79 30.63
C ALA A 26 -4.43 -20.15 29.50
N GLY A 27 -3.90 -21.37 29.58
CA GLY A 27 -2.86 -21.94 28.73
C GLY A 27 -2.77 -21.42 27.28
N GLY A 28 -1.56 -21.43 26.71
CA GLY A 28 -1.15 -20.85 25.44
C GLY A 28 -1.97 -21.20 24.18
N THR A 29 -3.05 -21.98 24.30
CA THR A 29 -4.00 -22.28 23.22
C THR A 29 -5.07 -21.19 23.04
N ALA A 30 -5.47 -20.48 24.10
CA ALA A 30 -6.46 -19.39 24.00
C ALA A 30 -5.83 -18.13 23.34
N TRP A 31 -4.55 -17.88 23.60
CA TRP A 31 -3.80 -16.79 22.96
C TRP A 31 -3.72 -16.94 21.42
N ALA A 32 -3.45 -18.15 20.94
CA ALA A 32 -3.38 -18.43 19.50
C ALA A 32 -4.74 -18.29 18.79
N LEU A 33 -5.86 -18.42 19.51
CA LEU A 33 -7.21 -18.29 18.94
C LEU A 33 -7.69 -16.83 18.91
N VAL A 34 -7.34 -16.01 19.90
CA VAL A 34 -7.76 -14.60 19.97
C VAL A 34 -6.97 -13.73 18.98
N PHE A 35 -5.70 -14.06 18.70
CA PHE A 35 -4.85 -13.31 17.79
C PHE A 35 -4.65 -13.96 16.41
N ARG A 36 -5.30 -15.06 16.13
CA ARG A 36 -5.43 -15.58 14.78
C ARG A 36 -6.42 -14.69 14.03
N THR A 37 -5.96 -13.50 13.64
CA THR A 37 -6.63 -12.75 12.58
C THR A 37 -6.58 -13.62 11.34
N VAL A 38 -7.65 -14.35 11.07
CA VAL A 38 -7.79 -15.11 9.83
C VAL A 38 -7.82 -14.09 8.73
N SER A 39 -6.66 -13.85 8.12
CA SER A 39 -6.58 -13.01 6.93
C SER A 39 -7.31 -13.75 5.81
N SER A 40 -8.37 -13.14 5.30
CA SER A 40 -9.16 -13.73 4.22
C SER A 40 -8.65 -13.19 2.89
N PRO A 41 -8.07 -14.05 2.02
CA PRO A 41 -7.66 -13.64 0.69
C PRO A 41 -8.81 -13.04 -0.12
N VAL A 42 -8.56 -11.90 -0.78
CA VAL A 42 -9.52 -11.32 -1.73
C VAL A 42 -9.28 -11.95 -3.09
N GLY A 43 -10.15 -12.89 -3.44
CA GLY A 43 -10.07 -13.58 -4.73
C GLY A 43 -10.52 -12.69 -5.91
N PHE A 44 -10.16 -13.08 -7.12
CA PHE A 44 -10.49 -12.36 -8.36
C PHE A 44 -11.99 -12.03 -8.51
N ARG A 45 -12.89 -12.97 -8.17
CA ARG A 45 -14.35 -12.74 -8.25
C ARG A 45 -14.82 -11.64 -7.31
N GLU A 46 -14.23 -11.55 -6.12
CA GLU A 46 -14.54 -10.50 -5.16
C GLU A 46 -14.01 -9.15 -5.64
N ALA A 47 -12.76 -9.09 -6.12
CA ALA A 47 -12.20 -7.88 -6.72
C ALA A 47 -13.05 -7.38 -7.91
N LEU A 48 -13.55 -8.29 -8.76
CA LEU A 48 -14.44 -7.94 -9.86
C LEU A 48 -15.80 -7.39 -9.37
N ARG A 49 -16.32 -7.93 -8.28
CA ARG A 49 -17.55 -7.40 -7.63
C ARG A 49 -17.31 -5.99 -7.05
N MET A 50 -16.17 -5.79 -6.38
CA MET A 50 -15.77 -4.47 -5.87
C MET A 50 -15.66 -3.44 -7.01
N TYR A 51 -14.99 -3.79 -8.11
CA TYR A 51 -14.89 -2.94 -9.30
C TYR A 51 -16.27 -2.57 -9.84
N ARG A 52 -17.16 -3.54 -10.06
CA ARG A 52 -18.50 -3.29 -10.61
C ARG A 52 -19.33 -2.40 -9.69
N LYS A 53 -19.24 -2.60 -8.37
CA LYS A 53 -19.90 -1.76 -7.38
C LYS A 53 -19.39 -0.31 -7.42
N GLU A 54 -18.08 -0.12 -7.55
CA GLU A 54 -17.46 1.20 -7.62
C GLU A 54 -17.80 1.94 -8.92
N GLN A 55 -17.91 1.21 -10.04
CA GLN A 55 -18.24 1.80 -11.35
C GLN A 55 -19.73 1.96 -11.59
N ALA A 56 -20.61 1.43 -10.74
CA ALA A 56 -22.04 1.53 -10.89
C ALA A 56 -22.48 3.02 -10.97
N GLY A 57 -23.13 3.39 -12.08
CA GLY A 57 -23.58 4.75 -12.33
C GLY A 57 -22.53 5.76 -12.81
N LYS A 58 -21.27 5.37 -12.98
CA LYS A 58 -20.24 6.24 -13.56
C LYS A 58 -20.20 6.08 -15.09
N MET A 59 -20.27 7.20 -15.82
CA MET A 59 -19.95 7.21 -17.24
C MET A 59 -18.46 7.01 -17.44
N LEU A 60 -18.08 6.04 -18.28
CA LEU A 60 -16.66 5.83 -18.64
C LEU A 60 -16.15 7.05 -19.41
N THR A 61 -15.16 7.72 -18.89
CA THR A 61 -14.48 8.83 -19.58
C THR A 61 -13.56 8.28 -20.64
N SER A 62 -13.88 8.53 -21.90
CA SER A 62 -13.34 7.83 -23.07
C SER A 62 -11.90 8.15 -23.50
N LEU A 63 -11.22 9.12 -22.90
CA LEU A 63 -9.90 9.57 -23.37
C LEU A 63 -8.87 9.53 -22.25
N ARG A 64 -8.15 8.42 -22.19
CA ARG A 64 -7.03 8.22 -21.24
C ARG A 64 -5.77 7.84 -21.97
N ASN A 65 -5.08 8.86 -22.49
CA ASN A 65 -3.71 8.65 -22.91
C ASN A 65 -2.84 8.41 -21.68
N HIS A 66 -2.05 7.34 -21.70
CA HIS A 66 -1.07 7.01 -20.66
C HIS A 66 -1.60 6.67 -19.25
N LEU A 67 -2.89 6.31 -19.09
CA LEU A 67 -3.44 5.73 -17.85
C LEU A 67 -3.89 4.28 -18.08
N PRO A 68 -3.80 3.40 -17.06
CA PRO A 68 -4.26 2.01 -17.18
C PRO A 68 -5.75 1.95 -17.54
N ALA A 69 -6.13 1.02 -18.39
CA ALA A 69 -7.54 0.79 -18.72
C ALA A 69 -8.31 0.34 -17.46
N PRO A 70 -9.55 0.83 -17.24
CA PRO A 70 -10.35 0.44 -16.08
C PRO A 70 -10.70 -1.04 -16.11
N GLY A 71 -10.70 -1.67 -14.94
CA GLY A 71 -11.01 -3.09 -14.76
C GLY A 71 -10.15 -3.75 -13.70
N VAL A 72 -10.17 -5.06 -13.66
CA VAL A 72 -9.44 -5.88 -12.70
C VAL A 72 -8.30 -6.61 -13.39
N TYR A 73 -7.09 -6.37 -12.94
CA TYR A 73 -5.87 -7.03 -13.40
C TYR A 73 -5.43 -8.08 -12.38
N THR A 74 -4.93 -9.21 -12.84
CA THR A 74 -4.40 -10.27 -11.99
C THR A 74 -2.88 -10.23 -11.95
N TYR A 75 -2.35 -10.35 -10.75
CA TYR A 75 -0.90 -10.37 -10.47
C TYR A 75 -0.51 -11.66 -9.76
N ARG A 76 0.68 -12.16 -10.08
CA ARG A 76 1.39 -13.11 -9.22
C ARG A 76 2.04 -12.30 -8.12
N THR A 77 1.90 -12.75 -6.89
CA THR A 77 2.37 -12.02 -5.70
C THR A 77 3.22 -12.92 -4.84
N THR A 78 4.26 -12.37 -4.26
CA THR A 78 5.07 -12.99 -3.21
C THR A 78 5.33 -11.97 -2.11
N GLY A 79 5.56 -12.45 -0.89
CA GLY A 79 5.87 -11.61 0.24
C GLY A 79 4.82 -11.65 1.34
N GLY A 80 4.87 -10.65 2.21
CA GLY A 80 4.01 -10.55 3.39
C GLY A 80 4.39 -9.39 4.27
N GLU A 81 3.70 -9.27 5.38
CA GLU A 81 3.87 -8.19 6.34
C GLU A 81 4.02 -8.73 7.77
N SER A 82 4.61 -7.92 8.65
CA SER A 82 4.79 -8.28 10.05
C SER A 82 4.75 -7.08 10.98
N LEU A 83 4.29 -7.32 12.20
CA LEU A 83 4.22 -6.34 13.28
C LEU A 83 4.98 -6.88 14.50
N SER A 84 6.04 -6.18 14.92
CA SER A 84 6.98 -6.68 15.94
C SER A 84 6.37 -6.83 17.34
N LEU A 85 5.45 -5.91 17.73
CA LEU A 85 4.92 -5.87 19.09
C LEU A 85 4.13 -7.12 19.48
N VAL A 86 3.41 -7.70 18.52
CA VAL A 86 2.54 -8.86 18.75
C VAL A 86 3.06 -10.13 18.06
N GLY A 87 4.23 -10.08 17.44
CA GLY A 87 4.83 -11.23 16.74
C GLY A 87 3.95 -11.76 15.60
N VAL A 88 3.05 -10.93 15.04
CA VAL A 88 2.16 -11.32 13.94
C VAL A 88 2.88 -11.15 12.62
N ALA A 89 2.86 -12.21 11.81
CA ALA A 89 3.32 -12.18 10.43
C ALA A 89 2.25 -12.78 9.54
N ARG A 90 2.02 -12.19 8.36
CA ARG A 90 1.06 -12.66 7.36
C ARG A 90 1.77 -12.78 6.01
N THR A 91 1.48 -13.84 5.29
CA THR A 91 1.94 -14.03 3.91
C THR A 91 0.80 -13.66 2.97
N PHE A 92 1.11 -12.88 1.92
CA PHE A 92 0.12 -12.54 0.90
C PHE A 92 -0.20 -13.76 0.01
N PRO A 93 -1.42 -13.81 -0.55
CA PRO A 93 -1.79 -14.85 -1.52
C PRO A 93 -0.87 -14.80 -2.75
N SER A 94 -0.53 -15.96 -3.31
CA SER A 94 0.32 -16.06 -4.52
C SER A 94 -0.31 -15.47 -5.77
N SER A 95 -1.61 -15.18 -5.76
CA SER A 95 -2.34 -14.47 -6.80
C SER A 95 -3.21 -13.40 -6.16
N THR A 96 -3.02 -12.16 -6.61
CA THR A 96 -3.78 -11.00 -6.12
C THR A 96 -4.38 -10.23 -7.29
N SER A 97 -5.23 -9.26 -6.97
CA SER A 97 -5.89 -8.41 -7.97
C SER A 97 -5.59 -6.95 -7.71
N MET A 98 -5.35 -6.20 -8.78
CA MET A 98 -5.38 -4.74 -8.76
C MET A 98 -6.63 -4.25 -9.49
N ILE A 99 -7.41 -3.41 -8.82
CA ILE A 99 -8.62 -2.80 -9.32
C ILE A 99 -8.27 -1.42 -9.84
N VAL A 100 -8.47 -1.17 -11.13
CA VAL A 100 -8.29 0.15 -11.75
C VAL A 100 -9.66 0.78 -11.94
N ALA A 101 -9.94 1.79 -11.15
CA ALA A 101 -11.18 2.56 -11.27
C ALA A 101 -11.03 3.73 -12.25
N ASP A 102 -12.14 4.04 -12.95
CA ASP A 102 -12.22 5.14 -13.88
C ASP A 102 -12.43 6.48 -13.20
N GLY A 103 -11.86 7.56 -13.74
CA GLY A 103 -11.96 8.94 -13.28
C GLY A 103 -11.05 9.87 -14.08
N ARG A 104 -10.99 11.12 -13.73
CA ARG A 104 -10.03 12.09 -14.30
C ARG A 104 -8.58 11.62 -14.12
N CYS A 105 -8.29 10.97 -12.99
CA CYS A 105 -7.09 10.21 -12.70
C CYS A 105 -7.48 8.74 -12.52
N ALA A 106 -6.58 7.81 -12.75
CA ALA A 106 -6.80 6.40 -12.42
C ALA A 106 -6.58 6.18 -10.92
N THR A 107 -7.51 5.50 -10.28
CA THR A 107 -7.32 4.98 -8.93
C THR A 107 -7.00 3.49 -9.06
N VAL A 108 -5.86 3.07 -8.54
CA VAL A 108 -5.42 1.68 -8.54
C VAL A 108 -5.42 1.17 -7.12
N SER A 109 -6.26 0.18 -6.84
CA SER A 109 -6.36 -0.44 -5.51
C SER A 109 -5.85 -1.86 -5.56
N TRP A 110 -4.83 -2.17 -4.75
CA TRP A 110 -4.36 -3.51 -4.49
C TRP A 110 -5.01 -4.02 -3.19
N VAL A 111 -5.67 -5.17 -3.25
CA VAL A 111 -6.41 -5.75 -2.13
C VAL A 111 -6.05 -7.23 -2.01
N PRO A 112 -4.91 -7.56 -1.39
CA PRO A 112 -4.46 -8.96 -1.27
C PRO A 112 -5.33 -9.76 -0.29
N ILE A 113 -5.72 -9.11 0.80
CA ILE A 113 -6.53 -9.68 1.87
C ILE A 113 -7.55 -8.63 2.35
N THR A 114 -8.61 -9.06 3.00
CA THR A 114 -9.68 -8.15 3.47
C THR A 114 -9.20 -7.12 4.50
N GLN A 115 -8.08 -7.39 5.15
CA GLN A 115 -7.48 -6.54 6.19
C GLN A 115 -6.37 -5.61 5.67
N HIS A 116 -6.07 -5.63 4.37
CA HIS A 116 -5.03 -4.80 3.78
C HIS A 116 -5.48 -4.28 2.42
N THR A 117 -5.51 -2.98 2.25
CA THR A 117 -5.83 -2.31 1.00
C THR A 117 -4.86 -1.16 0.79
N GLU A 118 -4.21 -1.15 -0.35
CA GLU A 118 -3.43 -0.02 -0.83
C GLU A 118 -4.10 0.61 -2.03
N THR A 119 -4.22 1.93 -2.02
CA THR A 119 -4.85 2.67 -3.10
C THR A 119 -3.96 3.81 -3.53
N THR A 120 -3.52 3.79 -4.77
CA THR A 120 -2.71 4.83 -5.38
C THR A 120 -3.49 5.55 -6.47
N THR A 121 -3.44 6.87 -6.46
CA THR A 121 -4.05 7.69 -7.51
C THR A 121 -2.96 8.11 -8.50
N PHE A 122 -3.16 7.81 -9.78
CA PHE A 122 -2.29 8.20 -10.89
C PHE A 122 -2.95 9.22 -11.77
N CYS A 123 -2.26 10.31 -12.08
CA CYS A 123 -2.76 11.34 -12.98
C CYS A 123 -1.77 11.59 -14.12
N ASN A 124 -2.29 11.90 -15.29
CA ASN A 124 -1.46 12.43 -16.38
C ASN A 124 -1.25 13.93 -16.18
N ALA A 125 0.00 14.35 -16.21
CA ALA A 125 0.34 15.76 -16.30
C ALA A 125 0.31 16.23 -17.77
N PRO A 126 0.12 17.54 -18.05
CA PRO A 126 0.07 18.08 -19.41
C PRO A 126 1.34 17.80 -20.24
N ASN A 127 2.48 17.62 -19.60
CA ASN A 127 3.77 17.29 -20.22
C ASN A 127 3.95 15.80 -20.53
N GLY A 128 2.92 14.97 -20.32
CA GLY A 128 2.97 13.52 -20.55
C GLY A 128 3.59 12.70 -19.41
N ALA A 129 3.90 13.33 -18.28
CA ALA A 129 4.34 12.60 -17.09
C ALA A 129 3.19 11.85 -16.43
N LEU A 130 3.51 10.71 -15.79
CA LEU A 130 2.61 10.06 -14.87
C LEU A 130 2.95 10.51 -13.44
N THR A 131 1.97 11.02 -12.70
CA THR A 131 2.15 11.57 -11.36
C THR A 131 1.37 10.78 -10.32
N VAL A 132 1.82 10.87 -9.05
CA VAL A 132 1.20 10.23 -7.87
C VAL A 132 0.79 11.31 -6.87
N PRO A 133 -0.40 11.89 -6.98
CA PRO A 133 -0.87 12.90 -6.04
C PRO A 133 -1.35 12.32 -4.70
N LYS A 134 -1.68 11.02 -4.63
CA LYS A 134 -2.26 10.45 -3.41
C LYS A 134 -1.98 8.97 -3.29
N LEU A 135 -1.63 8.54 -2.06
CA LEU A 135 -1.60 7.14 -1.63
C LEU A 135 -2.45 6.99 -0.38
N VAL A 136 -3.15 5.86 -0.25
CA VAL A 136 -3.95 5.50 0.92
C VAL A 136 -3.66 4.05 1.24
N THR A 137 -3.21 3.78 2.47
CA THR A 137 -3.10 2.43 3.02
C THR A 137 -4.15 2.28 4.11
N ASP A 138 -4.93 1.22 4.05
CA ASP A 138 -5.94 0.86 5.03
C ASP A 138 -5.68 -0.57 5.46
N GLU A 139 -5.24 -0.76 6.68
CA GLU A 139 -4.84 -2.06 7.22
C GLU A 139 -5.43 -2.32 8.59
N SER A 140 -5.64 -3.60 8.88
CA SER A 140 -6.03 -4.06 10.20
C SER A 140 -5.16 -5.25 10.60
N ILE A 141 -4.32 -5.05 11.63
CA ILE A 141 -3.44 -6.07 12.16
C ILE A 141 -3.79 -6.30 13.62
N ALA A 142 -4.00 -7.55 14.01
CA ALA A 142 -4.37 -7.94 15.37
C ALA A 142 -5.60 -7.20 15.94
N GLY A 143 -6.57 -6.88 15.06
CA GLY A 143 -7.79 -6.15 15.44
C GLY A 143 -7.61 -4.63 15.57
N THR A 144 -6.42 -4.10 15.33
CA THR A 144 -6.15 -2.66 15.30
C THR A 144 -6.20 -2.18 13.87
N ALA A 145 -7.16 -1.30 13.55
CA ALA A 145 -7.25 -0.65 12.26
C ALA A 145 -6.32 0.56 12.19
N SER A 146 -5.57 0.68 11.11
CA SER A 146 -4.73 1.81 10.78
C SER A 146 -5.07 2.32 9.38
N LYS A 147 -5.18 3.63 9.23
CA LYS A 147 -5.37 4.24 7.93
C LYS A 147 -4.38 5.38 7.75
N SER A 148 -3.52 5.24 6.76
CA SER A 148 -2.59 6.28 6.34
C SER A 148 -3.05 6.93 5.05
N THR A 149 -2.92 8.24 4.93
CA THR A 149 -3.18 8.99 3.70
C THR A 149 -2.03 9.93 3.46
N ILE A 150 -1.31 9.72 2.37
CA ILE A 150 -0.20 10.55 1.93
C ILE A 150 -0.68 11.35 0.72
N ASN A 151 -0.63 12.68 0.85
CA ASN A 151 -0.93 13.61 -0.24
C ASN A 151 0.39 14.22 -0.75
N CYS A 152 0.62 14.14 -2.04
CA CYS A 152 1.79 14.67 -2.69
C CYS A 152 1.42 15.82 -3.64
N PRO A 153 2.33 16.76 -3.91
CA PRO A 153 2.14 17.76 -4.97
C PRO A 153 1.78 17.12 -6.30
N ALA A 154 0.96 17.76 -7.11
CA ALA A 154 0.57 17.27 -8.44
C ALA A 154 1.76 17.07 -9.40
N SER A 155 2.91 17.66 -9.09
CA SER A 155 4.18 17.50 -9.80
C SER A 155 5.02 16.31 -9.33
N THR A 156 4.51 15.48 -8.42
CA THR A 156 5.23 14.29 -7.93
C THR A 156 5.17 13.21 -8.99
N TYR A 157 6.27 12.93 -9.64
CA TYR A 157 6.34 11.95 -10.71
C TYR A 157 6.42 10.52 -10.18
N LEU A 158 5.62 9.62 -10.76
CA LEU A 158 5.88 8.19 -10.81
C LEU A 158 6.78 7.89 -12.02
N LEU A 159 6.47 8.52 -13.16
CA LEU A 159 7.23 8.42 -14.39
C LEU A 159 7.37 9.83 -14.98
N PRO A 160 8.55 10.46 -14.93
CA PRO A 160 8.76 11.78 -15.55
C PRO A 160 8.65 11.69 -17.08
N PRO A 161 8.37 12.81 -17.76
CA PRO A 161 8.30 12.83 -19.22
C PRO A 161 9.68 12.49 -19.79
N ALA A 162 9.72 11.63 -20.81
CA ALA A 162 10.95 11.17 -21.46
C ALA A 162 12.03 10.73 -20.44
N ALA A 163 11.62 9.93 -19.45
CA ALA A 163 12.48 9.45 -18.38
C ALA A 163 13.82 8.91 -18.89
N ARG A 164 14.92 9.42 -18.35
CA ARG A 164 16.28 9.01 -18.70
C ARG A 164 16.92 8.24 -17.54
N PRO A 165 17.70 7.20 -17.80
CA PRO A 165 18.42 6.49 -16.75
C PRO A 165 19.25 7.45 -15.89
N GLY A 166 19.16 7.33 -14.57
CA GLY A 166 19.84 8.20 -13.62
C GLY A 166 19.12 9.51 -13.30
N GLN A 167 18.06 9.90 -14.02
CA GLN A 167 17.25 11.08 -13.71
C GLN A 167 16.64 10.96 -12.32
N ARG A 168 16.78 12.01 -11.50
CA ARG A 168 16.28 12.07 -10.12
C ARG A 168 15.32 13.22 -9.92
N TRP A 169 14.41 13.07 -8.98
CA TRP A 169 13.48 14.11 -8.51
C TRP A 169 13.19 13.95 -7.03
N VAL A 170 12.72 15.01 -6.42
CA VAL A 170 12.29 15.02 -5.02
C VAL A 170 10.95 15.72 -4.88
N ALA A 171 10.17 15.35 -3.90
CA ALA A 171 8.95 16.01 -3.49
C ALA A 171 8.80 15.96 -1.98
N THR A 172 8.06 16.91 -1.42
CA THR A 172 7.62 16.85 -0.02
C THR A 172 6.14 16.55 -0.03
N CYS A 173 5.77 15.38 0.47
CA CYS A 173 4.40 14.95 0.67
C CYS A 173 3.96 15.27 2.11
N SER A 174 2.66 15.20 2.37
CA SER A 174 2.07 15.33 3.70
C SER A 174 1.23 14.11 4.03
N GLN A 175 1.44 13.54 5.21
CA GLN A 175 0.57 12.52 5.78
C GLN A 175 -0.52 13.19 6.60
N VAL A 176 -1.74 12.66 6.56
CA VAL A 176 -2.88 13.26 7.25
C VAL A 176 -2.97 12.79 8.70
N SER A 177 -2.67 11.51 8.93
CA SER A 177 -2.72 10.90 10.27
C SER A 177 -1.64 9.82 10.41
N PRO A 178 -0.63 10.05 11.26
CA PRO A 178 -0.31 11.30 11.95
C PRO A 178 0.02 12.43 10.96
N ALA A 179 -0.17 13.69 11.39
CA ALA A 179 0.09 14.85 10.53
C ALA A 179 1.60 15.14 10.44
N GLU A 180 2.24 14.62 9.43
CA GLU A 180 3.69 14.70 9.24
C GLU A 180 4.08 15.02 7.80
N LYS A 181 5.30 15.54 7.62
CA LYS A 181 5.92 15.71 6.30
C LYS A 181 6.74 14.49 5.96
N ILE A 182 6.59 14.01 4.72
CA ILE A 182 7.29 12.84 4.19
C ILE A 182 8.13 13.31 3.01
N MET A 183 9.40 12.98 3.03
CA MET A 183 10.27 13.21 1.88
C MET A 183 10.11 12.06 0.89
N LEU A 184 9.88 12.40 -0.37
CA LEU A 184 9.87 11.46 -1.48
C LEU A 184 11.06 11.74 -2.38
N ALA A 185 11.90 10.74 -2.60
CA ALA A 185 12.95 10.74 -3.61
C ALA A 185 12.58 9.77 -4.72
N GLY A 186 12.66 10.22 -5.98
CA GLY A 186 12.41 9.40 -7.14
C GLY A 186 13.63 9.30 -8.04
N GLN A 187 13.77 8.16 -8.73
CA GLN A 187 14.83 7.90 -9.70
C GLN A 187 14.32 7.04 -10.86
N ALA A 188 14.63 7.43 -12.09
CA ALA A 188 14.50 6.57 -13.27
C ALA A 188 15.75 5.69 -13.39
N LEU A 189 15.56 4.37 -13.36
CA LEU A 189 16.65 3.39 -13.37
C LEU A 189 16.96 2.88 -14.78
N GLY A 190 16.02 3.04 -15.73
CA GLY A 190 16.23 2.66 -17.12
C GLY A 190 15.04 1.96 -17.74
N GLN A 191 15.27 1.43 -18.94
CA GLN A 191 14.29 0.65 -19.70
C GLN A 191 14.71 -0.82 -19.76
N SER A 192 13.74 -1.70 -19.81
CA SER A 192 13.96 -3.14 -19.96
C SER A 192 12.78 -3.78 -20.70
N THR A 193 12.96 -5.02 -21.13
CA THR A 193 11.90 -5.83 -21.71
C THR A 193 11.44 -6.87 -20.72
N MET A 194 10.13 -6.96 -20.49
CA MET A 194 9.50 -7.97 -19.64
C MET A 194 8.50 -8.80 -20.44
N ARG A 195 8.15 -9.99 -19.95
CA ARG A 195 7.11 -10.84 -20.54
C ARG A 195 5.84 -10.79 -19.70
N VAL A 196 4.71 -10.46 -20.33
CA VAL A 196 3.38 -10.45 -19.72
C VAL A 196 2.42 -11.26 -20.60
N GLY A 197 1.85 -12.32 -20.05
CA GLY A 197 0.97 -13.22 -20.82
C GLY A 197 1.62 -13.75 -22.10
N GLY A 198 2.94 -14.04 -22.05
CA GLY A 198 3.71 -14.50 -23.20
C GLY A 198 4.20 -13.38 -24.16
N ARG A 199 3.70 -12.15 -24.05
CA ARG A 199 4.09 -11.01 -24.91
C ARG A 199 5.27 -10.26 -24.32
N ALA A 200 6.24 -9.91 -25.15
CA ALA A 200 7.33 -9.00 -24.78
C ALA A 200 6.82 -7.57 -24.77
N VAL A 201 7.08 -6.84 -23.68
CA VAL A 201 6.69 -5.44 -23.50
C VAL A 201 7.88 -4.62 -23.01
N SER A 202 8.04 -3.40 -23.54
CA SER A 202 9.05 -2.46 -23.06
C SER A 202 8.51 -1.72 -21.84
N VAL A 203 9.27 -1.70 -20.75
CA VAL A 203 8.90 -1.05 -19.50
C VAL A 203 9.98 -0.07 -19.07
N THR A 204 9.59 1.00 -18.40
CA THR A 204 10.52 1.89 -17.69
C THR A 204 10.53 1.53 -16.22
N HIS A 205 11.72 1.32 -15.67
CA HIS A 205 11.95 1.07 -14.25
C HIS A 205 12.17 2.38 -13.54
N THR A 206 11.34 2.67 -12.54
CA THR A 206 11.48 3.80 -11.63
C THR A 206 11.49 3.32 -10.19
N ARG A 207 12.17 4.04 -9.32
CA ARG A 207 12.14 3.84 -7.86
C ARG A 207 11.64 5.09 -7.20
N LEU A 208 10.68 4.95 -6.30
CA LEU A 208 10.28 5.96 -5.32
C LEU A 208 10.73 5.50 -3.94
N THR A 209 11.23 6.42 -3.14
CA THR A 209 11.57 6.15 -1.73
C THR A 209 10.90 7.19 -0.87
N PHE A 210 9.96 6.77 -0.04
CA PHE A 210 9.39 7.59 1.01
C PHE A 210 10.26 7.49 2.25
N THR A 211 10.56 8.63 2.86
CA THR A 211 11.33 8.71 4.11
C THR A 211 10.50 9.43 5.15
N PHE A 212 10.23 8.72 6.22
CA PHE A 212 9.48 9.16 7.39
C PHE A 212 10.48 9.58 8.47
N THR A 213 10.42 10.84 8.91
CA THR A 213 11.35 11.41 9.91
C THR A 213 10.63 12.08 11.06
N GLY A 214 9.32 11.87 11.16
CA GLY A 214 8.48 12.43 12.18
C GLY A 214 8.70 11.81 13.57
N ALA A 215 8.16 12.45 14.59
CA ALA A 215 8.19 11.91 15.94
C ALA A 215 7.28 10.69 16.11
N ALA A 216 6.17 10.65 15.35
CA ALA A 216 5.21 9.56 15.41
C ALA A 216 5.60 8.39 14.51
N GLU A 217 6.27 8.67 13.40
CA GLU A 217 6.64 7.64 12.41
C GLU A 217 8.05 7.86 11.87
N GLN A 218 8.87 6.80 11.87
CA GLN A 218 10.24 6.83 11.36
C GLN A 218 10.53 5.58 10.53
N GLY A 219 11.22 5.78 9.40
CA GLY A 219 11.60 4.67 8.53
C GLY A 219 11.65 5.02 7.06
N THR A 220 11.66 4.00 6.24
CA THR A 220 11.70 4.13 4.78
C THR A 220 10.79 3.13 4.11
N ASN A 221 10.26 3.55 2.96
CA ASN A 221 9.50 2.70 2.06
C ASN A 221 10.02 2.90 0.62
N PRO A 222 11.02 2.12 0.16
CA PRO A 222 11.40 2.06 -1.24
C PRO A 222 10.44 1.17 -2.04
N ILE A 223 9.98 1.70 -3.17
CA ILE A 223 9.09 1.03 -4.11
C ILE A 223 9.69 1.10 -5.50
N ASP A 224 9.92 -0.05 -6.11
CA ASP A 224 10.35 -0.19 -7.50
C ASP A 224 9.15 -0.48 -8.40
N PHE A 225 8.98 0.31 -9.44
CA PHE A 225 7.92 0.16 -10.44
C PHE A 225 8.49 -0.12 -11.82
N TRP A 226 7.97 -1.13 -12.51
CA TRP A 226 8.18 -1.38 -13.94
C TRP A 226 6.89 -1.03 -14.68
N ILE A 227 6.90 0.08 -15.39
CA ILE A 227 5.71 0.72 -15.94
C ILE A 227 5.74 0.65 -17.45
N LEU A 228 4.59 0.33 -18.07
CA LEU A 228 4.36 0.50 -19.50
C LEU A 228 4.18 1.98 -19.81
N PRO A 229 5.12 2.67 -20.50
CA PRO A 229 5.01 4.11 -20.74
C PRO A 229 3.78 4.51 -21.55
N SER A 230 3.29 3.61 -22.42
CA SER A 230 2.12 3.86 -23.28
C SER A 230 0.80 3.91 -22.54
N SER A 231 0.70 3.27 -21.36
CA SER A 231 -0.56 3.13 -20.64
C SER A 231 -0.45 3.38 -19.13
N GLY A 232 0.74 3.67 -18.60
CA GLY A 232 0.95 3.80 -17.15
C GLY A 232 0.67 2.51 -16.35
N LEU A 233 0.46 1.38 -17.03
CA LEU A 233 0.16 0.12 -16.37
C LEU A 233 1.42 -0.42 -15.68
N ILE A 234 1.30 -0.71 -14.40
CA ILE A 234 2.37 -1.33 -13.61
C ILE A 234 2.46 -2.81 -14.00
N VAL A 235 3.60 -3.23 -14.55
CA VAL A 235 3.88 -4.62 -14.94
C VAL A 235 4.48 -5.41 -13.78
N ARG A 236 5.29 -4.75 -12.98
CA ARG A 236 5.88 -5.31 -11.77
C ARG A 236 6.05 -4.19 -10.75
N GLU A 237 5.81 -4.54 -9.52
CA GLU A 237 6.05 -3.68 -8.37
C GLU A 237 6.80 -4.49 -7.33
N LYS A 238 7.79 -3.85 -6.70
CA LYS A 238 8.48 -4.42 -5.55
C LYS A 238 8.57 -3.37 -4.48
N GLU A 239 8.04 -3.68 -3.32
CA GLU A 239 8.00 -2.78 -2.18
C GLU A 239 8.68 -3.40 -0.97
N THR A 240 9.32 -2.55 -0.18
CA THR A 240 9.90 -2.94 1.10
C THR A 240 9.65 -1.84 2.11
N VAL A 241 8.72 -2.06 3.03
CA VAL A 241 8.42 -1.13 4.11
C VAL A 241 9.22 -1.52 5.35
N ALA A 242 9.84 -0.53 5.99
CA ALA A 242 10.48 -0.68 7.29
C ALA A 242 10.23 0.60 8.09
N VAL A 243 9.14 0.61 8.85
CA VAL A 243 8.65 1.79 9.56
C VAL A 243 8.43 1.45 11.02
N THR A 244 8.78 2.39 11.91
CA THR A 244 8.47 2.31 13.32
C THR A 244 7.50 3.42 13.68
N GLN A 245 6.34 3.06 14.21
CA GLN A 245 5.31 3.98 14.66
C GLN A 245 5.05 3.75 16.15
N SER A 246 5.23 4.78 16.97
CA SER A 246 5.02 4.72 18.42
C SER A 246 5.73 3.53 19.10
N GLY A 247 6.95 3.19 18.65
CA GLY A 247 7.74 2.07 19.17
C GLY A 247 7.39 0.69 18.59
N VAL A 248 6.37 0.61 17.76
CA VAL A 248 5.97 -0.63 17.06
C VAL A 248 6.59 -0.64 15.67
N ARG A 249 7.35 -1.67 15.36
CA ARG A 249 7.92 -1.84 14.03
C ARG A 249 6.95 -2.59 13.12
N TYR A 250 6.58 -1.96 12.02
CA TYR A 250 5.94 -2.56 10.86
C TYR A 250 6.99 -2.86 9.79
N ALA A 251 6.92 -4.02 9.20
CA ALA A 251 7.75 -4.41 8.07
C ALA A 251 6.90 -5.15 7.05
N GLU A 252 7.05 -4.77 5.79
CA GLU A 252 6.44 -5.43 4.64
C GLU A 252 7.49 -5.67 3.57
N ASN A 253 7.35 -6.78 2.87
CA ASN A 253 8.10 -7.07 1.65
C ASN A 253 7.12 -7.69 0.65
N MET A 254 6.91 -7.01 -0.45
CA MET A 254 5.94 -7.40 -1.47
C MET A 254 6.59 -7.33 -2.85
N GLU A 255 6.28 -8.33 -3.68
CA GLU A 255 6.55 -8.29 -5.11
C GLU A 255 5.33 -8.77 -5.87
N THR A 256 4.84 -7.95 -6.81
CA THR A 256 3.75 -8.30 -7.72
C THR A 256 4.22 -8.28 -9.17
N THR A 257 3.74 -9.21 -9.98
CA THR A 257 4.02 -9.28 -11.42
C THR A 257 2.72 -9.54 -12.19
N LEU A 258 2.42 -8.68 -13.15
CA LEU A 258 1.22 -8.73 -13.99
C LEU A 258 1.19 -10.01 -14.83
N THR A 259 0.05 -10.69 -14.85
CA THR A 259 -0.12 -11.94 -15.60
C THR A 259 -0.72 -11.76 -17.00
N GLY A 260 -1.42 -10.65 -17.25
CA GLY A 260 -2.06 -10.35 -18.54
C GLY A 260 -2.27 -8.85 -18.75
N LEU A 261 -2.19 -8.38 -19.98
CA LEU A 261 -2.29 -6.95 -20.34
C LEU A 261 -3.72 -6.41 -20.39
N SER A 262 -4.72 -7.29 -20.49
CA SER A 262 -6.12 -6.89 -20.59
C SER A 262 -6.83 -7.08 -19.25
N PRO A 263 -7.56 -6.05 -18.74
CA PRO A 263 -8.33 -6.20 -17.53
C PRO A 263 -9.65 -6.95 -17.80
N ALA A 264 -10.16 -7.63 -16.79
CA ALA A 264 -11.54 -8.07 -16.74
C ALA A 264 -12.48 -6.93 -16.30
N ARG A 265 -13.74 -6.96 -16.74
CA ARG A 265 -14.75 -5.95 -16.43
C ARG A 265 -16.07 -6.56 -15.96
#